data_4eeb173bab9c3d2e24cdcb2f111ad25c
#
_entry.id   4eeb173bab9c3d2e24cdcb2f111ad25c
#
_cell.length_a   1.000
_cell.length_b   1.000
_cell.length_c   1.000
_cell.angle_alpha   90.00
_cell.angle_beta   90.00
_cell.angle_gamma   90.00
#
_symmetry.space_group_name_H-M   'P 1'
#
loop_
_entity.id
_entity.type
_entity.pdbx_description
1 polymer ?
#
loop_
_entity_poly.entity_id
_entity_poly.type
_entity_poly.pdbx_seq_one_letter_code
_entity_poly.pdbx_strand_id
1 'polypeptide(L)'
;MRMDKLTTKFQLALADAQSMAVGQDHQYIEPAHLMVALLDQEGGSVRHLLTQSGVEANRLRSALGNALDRLPTVEGTAGEVHLSQDLVKLLNVTDKLAQKRDDQYISSELFVLAALDDKGPLGDALRDAGAVKGAIEKAVDNMRGGQQVNDPSAEDTRQALEKYTIDLTERAEQGKLDPVIGRDDEIR
;
A
#
# COMPACT_ATOMS: atom_id res chain seq x y z
N MET A 1 1.26 10.83 14.79
CA MET A 1 2.10 10.48 13.63
C MET A 1 2.46 11.73 12.85
N ARG A 2 3.59 11.71 12.19
CA ARG A 2 4.07 12.85 11.40
C ARG A 2 3.40 12.81 10.01
N MET A 3 2.22 13.42 9.90
CA MET A 3 1.44 13.38 8.65
C MET A 3 2.15 14.05 7.48
N ASP A 4 3.03 14.98 7.76
CA ASP A 4 3.83 15.67 6.73
C ASP A 4 4.97 14.80 6.18
N LYS A 5 5.21 13.64 6.77
CA LYS A 5 6.28 12.74 6.35
C LYS A 5 5.80 11.54 5.54
N LEU A 6 4.54 11.52 5.12
CA LEU A 6 4.04 10.45 4.26
C LEU A 6 4.57 10.63 2.85
N THR A 7 4.87 9.50 2.19
CA THR A 7 5.17 9.56 0.75
C THR A 7 3.96 10.06 -0.03
N THR A 8 4.19 10.53 -1.23
CA THR A 8 3.11 11.01 -2.10
C THR A 8 2.05 9.93 -2.32
N LYS A 9 2.47 8.70 -2.60
CA LYS A 9 1.53 7.58 -2.80
C LYS A 9 0.71 7.29 -1.55
N PHE A 10 1.33 7.33 -0.38
CA PHE A 10 0.62 7.09 0.87
C PHE A 10 -0.39 8.20 1.15
N GLN A 11 0.00 9.46 0.91
CA GLN A 11 -0.92 10.60 1.08
C GLN A 11 -2.14 10.46 0.17
N LEU A 12 -1.93 10.08 -1.09
CA LEU A 12 -3.02 9.88 -2.05
C LEU A 12 -3.95 8.75 -1.60
N ALA A 13 -3.39 7.66 -1.08
CA ALA A 13 -4.20 6.55 -0.58
C ALA A 13 -5.05 6.98 0.62
N LEU A 14 -4.48 7.78 1.51
CA LEU A 14 -5.23 8.26 2.67
C LEU A 14 -6.36 9.20 2.23
N ALA A 15 -6.12 10.05 1.24
CA ALA A 15 -7.16 10.91 0.67
C ALA A 15 -8.26 10.07 0.02
N ASP A 16 -7.90 9.02 -0.70
CA ASP A 16 -8.88 8.12 -1.31
C ASP A 16 -9.70 7.39 -0.25
N ALA A 17 -9.06 6.98 0.84
CA ALA A 17 -9.75 6.35 1.96
C ALA A 17 -10.78 7.30 2.58
N GLN A 18 -10.42 8.57 2.72
CA GLN A 18 -11.35 9.58 3.20
C GLN A 18 -12.56 9.73 2.27
N SER A 19 -12.30 9.84 0.97
CA SER A 19 -13.36 9.94 -0.03
C SER A 19 -14.29 8.73 0.01
N MET A 20 -13.72 7.56 0.19
CA MET A 20 -14.49 6.33 0.30
C MET A 20 -15.41 6.34 1.52
N ALA A 21 -14.90 6.76 2.67
CA ALA A 21 -15.68 6.83 3.89
C ALA A 21 -16.84 7.84 3.74
N VAL A 22 -16.56 9.00 3.16
CA VAL A 22 -17.59 10.01 2.90
C VAL A 22 -18.65 9.46 1.95
N GLY A 23 -18.22 8.80 0.87
CA GLY A 23 -19.16 8.28 -0.14
C GLY A 23 -20.05 7.17 0.37
N GLN A 24 -19.63 6.45 1.42
CA GLN A 24 -20.40 5.36 2.01
C GLN A 24 -21.10 5.78 3.31
N ASP A 25 -21.08 7.06 3.62
CA ASP A 25 -21.70 7.60 4.85
C ASP A 25 -21.15 6.99 6.13
N HIS A 26 -19.86 6.68 6.12
CA HIS A 26 -19.15 6.23 7.31
C HIS A 26 -18.64 7.43 8.09
N GLN A 27 -18.71 7.33 9.42
CA GLN A 27 -18.30 8.43 10.30
C GLN A 27 -16.79 8.51 10.44
N TYR A 28 -16.10 7.38 10.32
CA TYR A 28 -14.66 7.29 10.53
C TYR A 28 -13.95 6.65 9.35
N ILE A 29 -12.70 7.06 9.18
CA ILE A 29 -11.80 6.38 8.26
C ILE A 29 -11.15 5.24 9.04
N GLU A 30 -11.49 4.00 8.67
CA GLU A 30 -10.99 2.82 9.34
C GLU A 30 -9.76 2.24 8.64
N PRO A 31 -8.98 1.38 9.32
CA PRO A 31 -7.87 0.71 8.65
C PRO A 31 -8.26 -0.01 7.36
N ALA A 32 -9.47 -0.57 7.31
CA ALA A 32 -9.97 -1.24 6.11
C ALA A 32 -10.11 -0.29 4.94
N HIS A 33 -10.56 0.95 5.17
CA HIS A 33 -10.64 1.95 4.11
C HIS A 33 -9.27 2.21 3.50
N LEU A 34 -8.27 2.40 4.33
CA LEU A 34 -6.92 2.71 3.85
C LEU A 34 -6.32 1.54 3.09
N MET A 35 -6.50 0.31 3.59
CA MET A 35 -5.97 -0.85 2.89
C MET A 35 -6.65 -1.05 1.53
N VAL A 36 -7.95 -0.84 1.44
CA VAL A 36 -8.66 -0.90 0.15
C VAL A 36 -8.11 0.15 -0.81
N ALA A 37 -7.91 1.37 -0.32
CA ALA A 37 -7.35 2.43 -1.14
C ALA A 37 -5.96 2.06 -1.66
N LEU A 38 -5.13 1.45 -0.82
CA LEU A 38 -3.80 1.00 -1.24
C LEU A 38 -3.86 -0.15 -2.25
N LEU A 39 -4.78 -1.09 -2.05
CA LEU A 39 -4.95 -2.21 -2.99
C LEU A 39 -5.42 -1.76 -4.36
N ASP A 40 -6.30 -0.77 -4.38
CA ASP A 40 -6.91 -0.28 -5.61
C ASP A 40 -6.12 0.87 -6.25
N GLN A 41 -5.06 1.32 -5.60
CA GLN A 41 -4.29 2.47 -6.07
C GLN A 41 -3.60 2.18 -7.39
N GLU A 42 -3.88 3.00 -8.38
CA GLU A 42 -3.22 2.89 -9.67
C GLU A 42 -1.76 3.30 -9.51
N GLY A 43 -0.87 2.47 -10.03
CA GLY A 43 0.57 2.70 -9.88
C GLY A 43 1.12 2.44 -8.49
N GLY A 44 0.29 1.91 -7.57
CA GLY A 44 0.75 1.56 -6.24
C GLY A 44 1.40 0.19 -6.21
N SER A 45 2.22 -0.05 -5.20
CA SER A 45 2.99 -1.28 -5.06
C SER A 45 2.40 -2.29 -4.08
N VAL A 46 1.38 -1.92 -3.31
CA VAL A 46 0.89 -2.76 -2.21
C VAL A 46 0.29 -4.07 -2.71
N ARG A 47 -0.56 -4.01 -3.74
CA ARG A 47 -1.16 -5.23 -4.28
C ARG A 47 -0.09 -6.20 -4.78
N HIS A 48 0.89 -5.68 -5.50
CA HIS A 48 1.98 -6.49 -6.03
C HIS A 48 2.82 -7.10 -4.90
N LEU A 49 3.14 -6.29 -3.89
CA LEU A 49 3.88 -6.75 -2.72
C LEU A 49 3.18 -7.93 -2.04
N LEU A 50 1.87 -7.80 -1.81
CA LEU A 50 1.09 -8.84 -1.16
C LEU A 50 1.01 -10.10 -2.02
N THR A 51 0.79 -9.93 -3.30
CA THR A 51 0.72 -11.07 -4.24
C THR A 51 2.05 -11.83 -4.25
N GLN A 52 3.16 -11.11 -4.31
CA GLN A 52 4.49 -11.73 -4.32
C GLN A 52 4.78 -12.47 -3.02
N SER A 53 4.23 -12.03 -1.90
CA SER A 53 4.45 -12.68 -0.62
C SER A 53 3.45 -13.81 -0.33
N GLY A 54 2.62 -14.17 -1.30
CA GLY A 54 1.71 -15.29 -1.18
C GLY A 54 0.32 -14.96 -0.68
N VAL A 55 -0.02 -13.68 -0.55
CA VAL A 55 -1.35 -13.26 -0.12
C VAL A 55 -2.31 -13.28 -1.30
N GLU A 56 -3.50 -13.81 -1.08
CA GLU A 56 -4.58 -13.78 -2.07
C GLU A 56 -5.23 -12.40 -2.05
N ALA A 57 -4.72 -11.49 -2.89
CA ALA A 57 -5.12 -10.09 -2.88
C ALA A 57 -6.62 -9.89 -3.12
N ASN A 58 -7.22 -10.68 -4.01
CA ASN A 58 -8.66 -10.56 -4.29
C ASN A 58 -9.49 -11.01 -3.10
N ARG A 59 -9.05 -12.06 -2.42
CA ARG A 59 -9.73 -12.53 -1.20
C ARG A 59 -9.65 -11.50 -0.09
N LEU A 60 -8.47 -10.90 0.06
CA LEU A 60 -8.27 -9.80 1.01
C LEU A 60 -9.20 -8.64 0.68
N ARG A 61 -9.24 -8.24 -0.57
CA ARG A 61 -10.07 -7.12 -1.01
C ARG A 61 -11.55 -7.38 -0.74
N SER A 62 -12.03 -8.61 -1.01
CA SER A 62 -13.42 -8.99 -0.75
C SER A 62 -13.74 -8.96 0.75
N ALA A 63 -12.84 -9.50 1.57
CA ALA A 63 -13.03 -9.49 3.02
C ALA A 63 -13.10 -8.07 3.58
N LEU A 64 -12.25 -7.18 3.08
CA LEU A 64 -12.26 -5.79 3.49
C LEU A 64 -13.55 -5.08 3.04
N GLY A 65 -14.00 -5.36 1.82
CA GLY A 65 -15.27 -4.82 1.32
C GLY A 65 -16.45 -5.25 2.21
N ASN A 66 -16.46 -6.51 2.60
CA ASN A 66 -17.50 -7.03 3.50
C ASN A 66 -17.44 -6.36 4.87
N ALA A 67 -16.23 -6.14 5.39
CA ALA A 67 -16.06 -5.45 6.67
C ALA A 67 -16.56 -4.01 6.60
N LEU A 68 -16.30 -3.32 5.49
CA LEU A 68 -16.79 -1.96 5.29
C LEU A 68 -18.31 -1.92 5.18
N ASP A 69 -18.91 -2.92 4.53
CA ASP A 69 -20.38 -2.99 4.40
C ASP A 69 -21.08 -3.18 5.75
N ARG A 70 -20.37 -3.72 6.73
CA ARG A 70 -20.92 -3.91 8.08
C ARG A 70 -20.78 -2.70 8.98
N LEU A 71 -20.05 -1.68 8.55
CA LEU A 71 -19.89 -0.48 9.36
C LEU A 71 -21.22 0.28 9.43
N PRO A 72 -21.51 0.89 10.58
CA PRO A 72 -22.71 1.71 10.70
C PRO A 72 -22.61 2.92 9.79
N THR A 73 -23.73 3.27 9.17
CA THR A 73 -23.81 4.47 8.35
C THR A 73 -24.45 5.60 9.15
N VAL A 74 -23.98 6.82 8.91
CA VAL A 74 -24.46 7.98 9.64
C VAL A 74 -24.88 9.04 8.60
N GLU A 75 -26.15 9.43 8.63
CA GLU A 75 -26.63 10.47 7.73
C GLU A 75 -26.12 11.84 8.17
N GLY A 76 -25.83 12.68 7.20
CA GLY A 76 -25.53 14.07 7.47
C GLY A 76 -24.13 14.35 7.98
N THR A 77 -23.18 13.46 7.73
CA THR A 77 -21.79 13.75 8.08
C THR A 77 -21.24 14.91 7.27
N ALA A 78 -21.87 15.20 6.12
CA ALA A 78 -21.53 16.34 5.28
C ALA A 78 -20.04 16.42 4.92
N GLY A 79 -19.39 15.26 4.84
CA GLY A 79 -17.97 15.19 4.54
C GLY A 79 -17.05 15.31 5.75
N GLU A 80 -17.61 15.41 6.95
CA GLU A 80 -16.81 15.45 8.16
C GLU A 80 -16.55 14.03 8.64
N VAL A 81 -15.42 13.47 8.19
CA VAL A 81 -14.96 12.17 8.67
C VAL A 81 -13.62 12.36 9.35
N HIS A 82 -13.40 11.58 10.38
CA HIS A 82 -12.18 11.61 11.16
C HIS A 82 -11.52 10.25 11.16
N LEU A 83 -10.23 10.22 11.40
CA LEU A 83 -9.51 8.96 11.56
C LEU A 83 -10.05 8.23 12.78
N SER A 84 -10.34 6.93 12.64
CA SER A 84 -10.72 6.13 13.80
C SER A 84 -9.53 5.98 14.74
N GLN A 85 -9.80 5.64 16.00
CA GLN A 85 -8.73 5.38 16.95
C GLN A 85 -7.86 4.20 16.51
N ASP A 86 -8.47 3.19 15.92
CA ASP A 86 -7.73 2.03 15.42
C ASP A 86 -6.78 2.43 14.29
N LEU A 87 -7.22 3.29 13.39
CA LEU A 87 -6.37 3.77 12.31
C LEU A 87 -5.24 4.64 12.86
N VAL A 88 -5.54 5.52 13.81
CA VAL A 88 -4.50 6.35 14.44
C VAL A 88 -3.42 5.47 15.06
N LYS A 89 -3.83 4.40 15.77
CA LYS A 89 -2.87 3.47 16.38
C LYS A 89 -1.98 2.81 15.34
N LEU A 90 -2.58 2.34 14.24
CA LEU A 90 -1.81 1.70 13.18
C LEU A 90 -0.87 2.68 12.48
N LEU A 91 -1.32 3.92 12.27
CA LEU A 91 -0.47 4.94 11.69
C LEU A 91 0.71 5.27 12.59
N ASN A 92 0.49 5.30 13.90
CA ASN A 92 1.59 5.51 14.84
C ASN A 92 2.60 4.35 14.81
N VAL A 93 2.12 3.12 14.71
CA VAL A 93 3.02 1.96 14.53
C VAL A 93 3.79 2.08 13.23
N THR A 94 3.12 2.49 12.17
CA THR A 94 3.74 2.68 10.86
C THR A 94 4.87 3.70 10.93
N ASP A 95 4.65 4.82 11.63
CA ASP A 95 5.66 5.84 11.84
C ASP A 95 6.86 5.28 12.62
N LYS A 96 6.60 4.50 13.66
CA LYS A 96 7.68 3.87 14.44
C LYS A 96 8.51 2.92 13.59
N LEU A 97 7.86 2.19 12.69
CA LEU A 97 8.58 1.31 11.76
C LEU A 97 9.48 2.11 10.82
N ALA A 98 9.01 3.26 10.36
CA ALA A 98 9.82 4.14 9.52
C ALA A 98 11.05 4.64 10.29
N GLN A 99 10.87 5.07 11.53
CA GLN A 99 11.97 5.53 12.36
C GLN A 99 12.98 4.43 12.62
N LYS A 100 12.50 3.22 12.89
CA LYS A 100 13.35 2.07 13.14
C LYS A 100 14.19 1.70 11.91
N ARG A 101 13.66 1.95 10.71
CA ARG A 101 14.37 1.68 9.46
C ARG A 101 15.20 2.87 8.98
N ASP A 102 15.22 3.95 9.74
CA ASP A 102 15.90 5.20 9.37
C ASP A 102 15.36 5.81 8.09
N ASP A 103 14.06 5.62 7.83
CA ASP A 103 13.38 6.24 6.71
C ASP A 103 13.04 7.68 7.03
N GLN A 104 13.28 8.59 6.10
CA GLN A 104 12.89 9.99 6.27
C GLN A 104 11.41 10.21 5.96
N TYR A 105 10.82 9.33 5.14
CA TYR A 105 9.41 9.39 4.80
C TYR A 105 8.75 8.05 5.08
N ILE A 106 7.47 8.11 5.40
CA ILE A 106 6.69 6.93 5.76
C ILE A 106 6.01 6.40 4.51
N SER A 107 6.38 5.19 4.10
CA SER A 107 5.88 4.60 2.86
C SER A 107 4.77 3.58 3.11
N SER A 108 4.00 3.31 2.07
CA SER A 108 2.80 2.47 2.13
C SER A 108 3.08 1.06 2.62
N GLU A 109 4.20 0.46 2.25
CA GLU A 109 4.52 -0.91 2.65
C GLU A 109 4.69 -1.05 4.16
N LEU A 110 5.05 0.02 4.85
CA LEU A 110 5.16 -0.02 6.31
C LEU A 110 3.79 -0.12 6.98
N PHE A 111 2.76 0.45 6.36
CA PHE A 111 1.40 0.28 6.85
C PHE A 111 0.98 -1.19 6.76
N VAL A 112 1.36 -1.88 5.69
CA VAL A 112 1.09 -3.31 5.55
C VAL A 112 1.75 -4.08 6.69
N LEU A 113 3.00 -3.78 7.00
CA LEU A 113 3.70 -4.44 8.11
C LEU A 113 3.03 -4.17 9.46
N ALA A 114 2.61 -2.93 9.69
CA ALA A 114 1.89 -2.58 10.92
C ALA A 114 0.57 -3.34 11.03
N ALA A 115 -0.13 -3.49 9.92
CA ALA A 115 -1.44 -4.13 9.88
C ALA A 115 -1.38 -5.63 10.21
N LEU A 116 -0.21 -6.27 10.02
CA LEU A 116 -0.07 -7.70 10.29
C LEU A 116 -0.29 -8.04 11.78
N ASP A 117 -0.02 -7.09 12.66
CA ASP A 117 -0.20 -7.28 14.08
C ASP A 117 -1.53 -6.72 14.58
N ASP A 118 -2.35 -6.20 13.68
CA ASP A 118 -3.67 -5.67 14.01
C ASP A 118 -4.59 -6.79 14.47
N LYS A 119 -5.34 -6.54 15.53
CA LYS A 119 -6.29 -7.50 16.09
C LYS A 119 -7.72 -7.28 15.61
N GLY A 120 -7.93 -6.25 14.80
CA GLY A 120 -9.23 -5.93 14.24
C GLY A 120 -9.47 -6.57 12.88
N PRO A 121 -10.50 -6.09 12.16
CA PRO A 121 -10.90 -6.69 10.87
C PRO A 121 -9.80 -6.73 9.82
N LEU A 122 -8.92 -5.72 9.79
CA LEU A 122 -7.85 -5.69 8.79
C LEU A 122 -6.85 -6.82 9.02
N GLY A 123 -6.39 -6.98 10.26
CA GLY A 123 -5.47 -8.06 10.59
C GLY A 123 -6.07 -9.42 10.34
N ASP A 124 -7.34 -9.59 10.71
CA ASP A 124 -8.06 -10.85 10.48
C ASP A 124 -8.15 -11.16 8.99
N ALA A 125 -8.47 -10.15 8.16
CA ALA A 125 -8.58 -10.32 6.72
C ALA A 125 -7.23 -10.69 6.10
N LEU A 126 -6.14 -10.08 6.57
CA LEU A 126 -4.80 -10.40 6.09
C LEU A 126 -4.43 -11.84 6.40
N ARG A 127 -4.65 -12.27 7.64
CA ARG A 127 -4.33 -13.65 8.04
C ARG A 127 -5.17 -14.66 7.27
N ASP A 128 -6.45 -14.36 7.08
CA ASP A 128 -7.36 -15.23 6.33
C ASP A 128 -6.96 -15.34 4.87
N ALA A 129 -6.39 -14.30 4.30
CA ALA A 129 -5.91 -14.28 2.92
C ALA A 129 -4.52 -14.89 2.76
N GLY A 130 -3.93 -15.38 3.82
CA GLY A 130 -2.65 -16.09 3.76
C GLY A 130 -1.43 -15.23 4.07
N ALA A 131 -1.61 -14.10 4.74
CA ALA A 131 -0.47 -13.24 5.08
C ALA A 131 0.41 -13.88 6.14
N VAL A 132 1.71 -13.94 5.85
CA VAL A 132 2.73 -14.43 6.77
C VAL A 132 3.75 -13.31 6.96
N LYS A 133 3.97 -12.91 8.19
CA LYS A 133 4.80 -11.73 8.50
C LYS A 133 6.20 -11.83 7.91
N GLY A 134 6.87 -12.98 8.10
CA GLY A 134 8.21 -13.15 7.57
C GLY A 134 8.29 -13.04 6.06
N ALA A 135 7.29 -13.57 5.35
CA ALA A 135 7.25 -13.50 3.90
C ALA A 135 7.03 -12.06 3.42
N ILE A 136 6.19 -11.31 4.11
CA ILE A 136 5.93 -9.91 3.74
C ILE A 136 7.13 -9.04 4.06
N GLU A 137 7.79 -9.26 5.20
CA GLU A 137 9.01 -8.53 5.54
C GLU A 137 10.09 -8.76 4.49
N LYS A 138 10.26 -10.01 4.06
CA LYS A 138 11.22 -10.34 3.02
C LYS A 138 10.87 -9.67 1.69
N ALA A 139 9.60 -9.66 1.33
CA ALA A 139 9.14 -9.02 0.11
C ALA A 139 9.37 -7.51 0.15
N VAL A 140 9.16 -6.87 1.30
CA VAL A 140 9.46 -5.45 1.49
C VAL A 140 10.95 -5.19 1.30
N ASP A 141 11.80 -6.00 1.91
CA ASP A 141 13.25 -5.83 1.80
C ASP A 141 13.73 -6.03 0.37
N ASN A 142 13.18 -7.01 -0.33
CA ASN A 142 13.50 -7.25 -1.73
C ASN A 142 13.05 -6.09 -2.62
N MET A 143 11.86 -5.57 -2.37
CA MET A 143 11.33 -4.44 -3.14
C MET A 143 12.19 -3.19 -2.95
N ARG A 144 12.69 -2.98 -1.75
CA ARG A 144 13.53 -1.82 -1.44
C ARG A 144 14.96 -1.96 -1.95
N GLY A 145 15.45 -3.17 -2.12
CA GLY A 145 16.83 -3.41 -2.55
C GLY A 145 17.86 -2.77 -1.64
N GLY A 146 17.58 -2.74 -0.35
CA GLY A 146 18.48 -2.14 0.64
C GLY A 146 18.38 -0.63 0.74
N GLN A 147 17.46 -0.01 0.02
CA GLN A 147 17.30 1.45 0.03
C GLN A 147 16.36 1.90 1.15
N GLN A 148 16.70 3.02 1.75
CA GLN A 148 15.81 3.70 2.67
C GLN A 148 14.90 4.66 1.90
N VAL A 149 13.77 5.03 2.52
CA VAL A 149 12.83 5.95 1.89
C VAL A 149 13.20 7.37 2.31
N ASN A 150 13.97 8.04 1.47
CA ASN A 150 14.51 9.37 1.75
C ASN A 150 13.88 10.47 0.90
N ASP A 151 12.87 10.13 0.11
CA ASP A 151 12.25 11.02 -0.86
C ASP A 151 10.75 10.76 -0.84
N PRO A 152 9.91 11.81 -0.82
CA PRO A 152 8.46 11.60 -0.86
C PRO A 152 7.98 10.88 -2.12
N SER A 153 8.76 10.92 -3.21
CA SER A 153 8.43 10.24 -4.45
C SER A 153 9.06 8.85 -4.59
N ALA A 154 9.63 8.31 -3.53
CA ALA A 154 10.36 7.04 -3.59
C ALA A 154 9.51 5.89 -4.14
N GLU A 155 8.22 5.84 -3.79
CA GLU A 155 7.35 4.77 -4.28
C GLU A 155 7.08 4.90 -5.79
N ASP A 156 6.95 6.12 -6.28
CA ASP A 156 6.77 6.35 -7.71
C ASP A 156 7.98 5.89 -8.51
N THR A 157 9.16 6.22 -8.04
CA THR A 157 10.41 5.84 -8.69
C THR A 157 10.58 4.33 -8.75
N ARG A 158 10.29 3.63 -7.65
CA ARG A 158 10.38 2.17 -7.61
C ARG A 158 9.44 1.53 -8.60
N GLN A 159 8.21 2.01 -8.68
CA GLN A 159 7.20 1.45 -9.58
C GLN A 159 7.63 1.61 -11.04
N ALA A 160 8.18 2.75 -11.39
CA ALA A 160 8.67 3.00 -12.74
C ALA A 160 9.81 2.06 -13.11
N LEU A 161 10.74 1.83 -12.19
CA LEU A 161 11.87 0.94 -12.41
C LEU A 161 11.43 -0.51 -12.56
N GLU A 162 10.47 -0.95 -11.76
CA GLU A 162 9.92 -2.30 -11.87
C GLU A 162 9.29 -2.55 -13.22
N LYS A 163 8.48 -1.62 -13.70
CA LYS A 163 7.83 -1.75 -15.00
C LYS A 163 8.85 -1.88 -16.12
N TYR A 164 9.87 -1.07 -16.07
CA TYR A 164 10.92 -1.09 -17.08
C TYR A 164 11.66 -2.45 -17.06
N THR A 165 11.98 -2.95 -15.90
CA THR A 165 12.68 -4.23 -15.74
C THR A 165 11.85 -5.39 -16.27
N ILE A 166 10.56 -5.40 -16.00
CA ILE A 166 9.65 -6.44 -16.49
C ILE A 166 9.61 -6.43 -18.01
N ASP A 167 9.50 -5.26 -18.62
CA ASP A 167 9.45 -5.16 -20.07
C ASP A 167 10.70 -5.72 -20.72
N LEU A 168 11.86 -5.45 -20.17
CA LEU A 168 13.12 -5.97 -20.67
C LEU A 168 13.16 -7.50 -20.59
N THR A 169 12.67 -8.04 -19.48
CA THR A 169 12.64 -9.48 -19.28
C THR A 169 11.74 -10.16 -20.31
N GLU A 170 10.58 -9.60 -20.56
CA GLU A 170 9.66 -10.13 -21.56
C GLU A 170 10.29 -10.15 -22.94
N ARG A 171 10.97 -9.07 -23.33
CA ARG A 171 11.64 -8.98 -24.61
C ARG A 171 12.72 -10.04 -24.75
N ALA A 172 13.46 -10.28 -23.70
CA ALA A 172 14.49 -11.30 -23.71
C ALA A 172 13.89 -12.69 -23.87
N GLU A 173 12.81 -12.99 -23.19
CA GLU A 173 12.12 -14.27 -23.27
C GLU A 173 11.54 -14.50 -24.65
N GLN A 174 11.09 -13.46 -25.30
CA GLN A 174 10.52 -13.56 -26.64
C GLN A 174 11.59 -13.57 -27.72
N GLY A 175 12.84 -13.43 -27.37
CA GLY A 175 13.92 -13.37 -28.34
C GLY A 175 13.89 -12.13 -29.19
N LYS A 176 13.19 -11.10 -28.74
CA LYS A 176 13.03 -9.87 -29.49
C LYS A 176 13.92 -8.75 -29.01
N LEU A 177 14.76 -9.04 -28.07
CA LEU A 177 15.69 -8.07 -27.56
C LEU A 177 16.84 -7.98 -28.54
N ASP A 178 16.72 -7.08 -29.48
CA ASP A 178 17.78 -6.90 -30.45
C ASP A 178 18.63 -5.69 -30.07
N PRO A 179 19.68 -5.47 -30.80
CA PRO A 179 20.63 -4.41 -30.49
C PRO A 179 20.08 -3.01 -30.67
N VAL A 180 18.84 -2.91 -30.83
CA VAL A 180 18.19 -1.63 -30.91
C VAL A 180 18.25 -0.88 -29.64
N ILE A 181 19.10 -1.25 -28.94
CA ILE A 181 19.44 -0.52 -27.77
C ILE A 181 19.82 0.90 -28.08
N GLY A 182 20.18 1.14 -29.32
CA GLY A 182 20.35 2.48 -29.77
C GLY A 182 19.14 3.37 -29.61
N ARG A 183 18.01 2.79 -29.30
CA ARG A 183 16.78 3.54 -29.04
C ARG A 183 16.56 3.78 -27.55
N ASP A 184 17.62 3.97 -26.88
CA ASP A 184 17.57 4.24 -25.45
C ASP A 184 16.73 5.44 -25.11
N ASP A 185 16.63 6.39 -25.96
CA ASP A 185 15.81 7.57 -25.77
C ASP A 185 14.33 7.21 -25.66
N GLU A 186 13.92 6.06 -26.15
CA GLU A 186 12.56 5.59 -25.97
C GLU A 186 12.34 4.99 -24.61
N ILE A 187 13.40 4.64 -23.94
CA ILE A 187 13.34 3.95 -22.68
C ILE A 187 13.40 4.94 -21.52
N ARG A 188 13.83 6.13 -21.78
CA ARG A 188 13.98 7.16 -20.73
C ARG A 188 12.65 7.73 -20.24
#